data_240c8d311a1b83283a2f2617bb55d7f6
#
_entry.id   240c8d311a1b83283a2f2617bb55d7f6
#
_cell.length_a   1.000
_cell.length_b   1.000
_cell.length_c   1.000
_cell.angle_alpha   90.00
_cell.angle_beta   90.00
_cell.angle_gamma   90.00
#
_symmetry.space_group_name_H-M   'P 1'
#
loop_
_entity.id
_entity.type
_entity.pdbx_description
1 polymer ?
#
loop_
_entity_poly.entity_id
_entity_poly.type
_entity_poly.pdbx_seq_one_letter_code
_entity_poly.pdbx_strand_id
1 'polypeptide(L)'
;MNLELSTPLELMGRSAEFQRIVEVLAEDGDLLIAGVPGSGRRTLVRRAALAVGAIILEIDCIRATDGERFVQLMAEAIAQNFDAVKIQDWVASSGKEFFRFQMQENSSIPTGKLTPMRSLNPKQLWQAFELLLGLPQILAASENQRVVIILQSFPHIRSWDRHSLWEATFRREINQQTHVNYVLIATIAETTHHSEETNYPLETVQLAPLARDVVAVWAREILQTVGLTFDSRSKAMQLFLDAVQGHIGDAVAIIRRLQALRRPDGLITEQEVQQAIEELLKDLSITFESLLMLLPGNQVHLLECLATDPTEKPQSREYIQKHGLSRGGSLQGALTGLQHKGLIYGAEQRYQMALPLLALWLRQRLS
;
A
#
# COMPACT_ATOMS: atom_id res chain seq x y z
N MET A 1 26.78 6.42 -2.80
CA MET A 1 26.02 7.66 -2.97
C MET A 1 24.58 7.22 -3.23
N ASN A 2 23.78 7.13 -2.15
CA ASN A 2 22.36 6.82 -2.28
C ASN A 2 21.70 8.02 -2.97
N LEU A 3 21.50 7.93 -4.26
CA LEU A 3 20.52 8.79 -4.92
C LEU A 3 19.18 8.48 -4.28
N GLU A 4 18.79 9.32 -3.33
CA GLU A 4 17.39 9.41 -2.96
C GLU A 4 16.65 9.70 -4.26
N LEU A 5 15.87 8.73 -4.74
CA LEU A 5 14.81 8.94 -5.73
C LEU A 5 13.69 9.80 -5.10
N SER A 6 14.09 10.73 -4.25
CA SER A 6 13.29 11.71 -3.53
C SER A 6 13.17 13.04 -4.25
N THR A 7 13.85 13.21 -5.37
CA THR A 7 13.45 14.29 -6.29
C THR A 7 12.03 14.01 -6.72
N PRO A 8 11.20 15.03 -6.79
CA PRO A 8 9.80 14.85 -7.12
C PRO A 8 9.72 14.25 -8.52
N LEU A 9 9.66 12.96 -8.58
CA LEU A 9 8.98 12.21 -9.62
C LEU A 9 7.56 12.74 -9.54
N GLU A 10 7.41 13.99 -10.00
CA GLU A 10 6.23 14.80 -9.76
C GLU A 10 5.06 13.99 -10.22
N LEU A 11 4.58 13.20 -9.26
CA LEU A 11 3.36 12.42 -9.34
C LEU A 11 3.27 11.44 -10.52
N MET A 12 4.34 11.26 -11.32
CA MET A 12 4.43 10.28 -12.43
C MET A 12 3.06 9.99 -13.09
N GLY A 13 2.40 11.03 -13.62
CA GLY A 13 1.07 10.91 -14.22
C GLY A 13 -0.08 10.70 -13.22
N ARG A 14 0.12 11.02 -11.93
CA ARG A 14 -0.87 10.93 -10.85
C ARG A 14 -1.38 12.30 -10.40
N SER A 15 -1.22 13.34 -11.22
CA SER A 15 -1.58 14.70 -10.83
C SER A 15 -3.07 14.85 -10.50
N ALA A 16 -3.94 14.15 -11.22
CA ALA A 16 -5.38 14.19 -10.95
C ALA A 16 -5.73 13.51 -9.63
N GLU A 17 -5.21 12.32 -9.38
CA GLU A 17 -5.43 11.59 -8.12
C GLU A 17 -4.82 12.36 -6.94
N PHE A 18 -3.64 12.95 -7.11
CA PHE A 18 -3.01 13.79 -6.09
C PHE A 18 -3.88 14.98 -5.74
N GLN A 19 -4.30 15.75 -6.76
CA GLN A 19 -5.15 16.91 -6.55
C GLN A 19 -6.45 16.54 -5.84
N ARG A 20 -7.08 15.42 -6.23
CA ARG A 20 -8.29 14.94 -5.58
C ARG A 20 -8.07 14.57 -4.11
N ILE A 21 -6.96 13.89 -3.79
CA ILE A 21 -6.61 13.58 -2.39
C ILE A 21 -6.39 14.88 -1.60
N VAL A 22 -5.67 15.86 -2.16
CA VAL A 22 -5.45 17.16 -1.51
C VAL A 22 -6.77 17.89 -1.23
N GLU A 23 -7.68 17.92 -2.19
CA GLU A 23 -9.00 18.55 -2.03
C GLU A 23 -9.79 17.91 -0.89
N VAL A 24 -9.91 16.57 -0.89
CA VAL A 24 -10.64 15.86 0.16
C VAL A 24 -10.02 16.07 1.55
N LEU A 25 -8.69 15.99 1.65
CA LEU A 25 -8.00 16.25 2.92
C LEU A 25 -8.12 17.72 3.37
N ALA A 26 -8.22 18.66 2.44
CA ALA A 26 -8.43 20.09 2.77
C ALA A 26 -9.85 20.38 3.27
N GLU A 27 -10.83 19.57 2.87
CA GLU A 27 -12.25 19.68 3.24
C GLU A 27 -12.65 18.79 4.44
N ASP A 28 -11.65 18.32 5.22
CA ASP A 28 -11.83 17.42 6.37
C ASP A 28 -12.50 16.07 6.00
N GLY A 29 -12.34 15.64 4.77
CA GLY A 29 -12.86 14.37 4.28
C GLY A 29 -11.93 13.18 4.53
N ASP A 30 -12.50 11.99 4.49
CA ASP A 30 -11.81 10.72 4.66
C ASP A 30 -11.75 9.94 3.36
N LEU A 31 -10.71 9.10 3.19
CA LEU A 31 -10.37 8.47 1.92
C LEU A 31 -10.15 6.97 2.03
N LEU A 32 -10.61 6.25 1.01
CA LEU A 32 -10.14 4.93 0.67
C LEU A 32 -9.22 5.01 -0.57
N ILE A 33 -7.95 4.66 -0.41
CA ILE A 33 -7.01 4.59 -1.53
C ILE A 33 -6.81 3.14 -1.94
N ALA A 34 -7.41 2.77 -3.05
CA ALA A 34 -7.34 1.41 -3.57
C ALA A 34 -6.35 1.29 -4.74
N GLY A 35 -5.66 0.18 -4.84
CA GLY A 35 -4.74 -0.06 -5.95
C GLY A 35 -3.98 -1.37 -5.80
N VAL A 36 -3.24 -1.76 -6.86
CA VAL A 36 -2.36 -2.92 -6.79
C VAL A 36 -1.18 -2.67 -5.85
N PRO A 37 -0.60 -3.70 -5.21
CA PRO A 37 0.65 -3.55 -4.46
C PRO A 37 1.72 -2.89 -5.34
N GLY A 38 2.49 -1.95 -4.80
CA GLY A 38 3.52 -1.24 -5.56
C GLY A 38 3.04 -0.10 -6.46
N SER A 39 1.74 0.24 -6.48
CA SER A 39 1.19 1.36 -7.29
C SER A 39 1.50 2.76 -6.75
N GLY A 40 2.25 2.88 -5.65
CA GLY A 40 2.64 4.17 -5.08
C GLY A 40 1.62 4.81 -4.13
N ARG A 41 0.56 4.08 -3.70
CA ARG A 41 -0.52 4.57 -2.83
C ARG A 41 0.00 5.36 -1.62
N ARG A 42 0.90 4.75 -0.83
CA ARG A 42 1.47 5.36 0.37
C ARG A 42 2.20 6.68 0.06
N THR A 43 3.05 6.68 -0.97
CA THR A 43 3.84 7.85 -1.35
C THR A 43 2.94 9.00 -1.77
N LEU A 44 1.90 8.72 -2.54
CA LEU A 44 0.93 9.71 -3.02
C LEU A 44 0.18 10.35 -1.85
N VAL A 45 -0.34 9.54 -0.93
CA VAL A 45 -1.06 10.02 0.26
C VAL A 45 -0.16 10.87 1.17
N ARG A 46 1.07 10.40 1.44
CA ARG A 46 2.02 11.18 2.26
C ARG A 46 2.31 12.56 1.67
N ARG A 47 2.50 12.64 0.36
CA ARG A 47 2.71 13.92 -0.32
C ARG A 47 1.49 14.83 -0.24
N ALA A 48 0.29 14.29 -0.43
CA ALA A 48 -0.94 15.05 -0.31
C ALA A 48 -1.15 15.56 1.13
N ALA A 49 -0.91 14.73 2.15
CA ALA A 49 -0.97 15.13 3.54
C ALA A 49 0.04 16.24 3.88
N LEU A 50 1.27 16.15 3.37
CA LEU A 50 2.27 17.22 3.52
C LEU A 50 1.84 18.50 2.80
N ALA A 51 1.22 18.42 1.64
CA ALA A 51 0.75 19.57 0.88
C ALA A 51 -0.35 20.36 1.62
N VAL A 52 -1.17 19.69 2.44
CA VAL A 52 -2.16 20.36 3.30
C VAL A 52 -1.60 20.73 4.68
N GLY A 53 -0.30 20.58 4.90
CA GLY A 53 0.37 20.93 6.17
C GLY A 53 0.01 20.03 7.35
N ALA A 54 -0.42 18.79 7.11
CA ALA A 54 -0.88 17.90 8.16
C ALA A 54 0.28 17.18 8.89
N ILE A 55 0.07 16.90 10.17
CA ILE A 55 0.84 15.90 10.91
C ILE A 55 0.42 14.50 10.40
N ILE A 56 1.39 13.64 10.09
CA ILE A 56 1.12 12.33 9.53
C ILE A 56 1.35 11.24 10.56
N LEU A 57 0.31 10.49 10.90
CA LEU A 57 0.39 9.26 11.68
C LEU A 57 0.26 8.06 10.75
N GLU A 58 1.27 7.20 10.71
CA GLU A 58 1.22 5.98 9.89
C GLU A 58 1.14 4.74 10.75
N ILE A 59 0.16 3.90 10.45
CA ILE A 59 -0.05 2.61 11.11
C ILE A 59 -0.08 1.52 10.04
N ASP A 60 0.86 0.59 10.11
CA ASP A 60 0.87 -0.60 9.26
C ASP A 60 0.06 -1.71 9.92
N CYS A 61 -1.16 -1.94 9.42
CA CYS A 61 -2.09 -2.92 9.96
C CYS A 61 -1.60 -4.37 9.84
N ILE A 62 -0.64 -4.67 8.93
CA ILE A 62 -0.03 -6.01 8.87
C ILE A 62 0.73 -6.34 10.16
N ARG A 63 1.28 -5.33 10.84
CA ARG A 63 1.98 -5.50 12.12
C ARG A 63 1.06 -5.72 13.31
N ALA A 64 -0.24 -5.53 13.14
CA ALA A 64 -1.26 -5.77 14.15
C ALA A 64 -1.74 -7.21 14.06
N THR A 65 -1.31 -8.07 14.98
CA THR A 65 -1.73 -9.47 15.08
C THR A 65 -3.03 -9.65 15.85
N ASP A 66 -3.40 -8.64 16.63
CA ASP A 66 -4.58 -8.55 17.49
C ASP A 66 -4.87 -7.10 17.88
N GLY A 67 -5.94 -6.88 18.63
CA GLY A 67 -6.34 -5.55 19.08
C GLY A 67 -5.34 -4.89 20.04
N GLU A 68 -4.66 -5.65 20.90
CA GLU A 68 -3.65 -5.12 21.82
C GLU A 68 -2.46 -4.55 21.04
N ARG A 69 -1.97 -5.31 20.06
CA ARG A 69 -0.88 -4.86 19.20
C ARG A 69 -1.30 -3.66 18.35
N PHE A 70 -2.55 -3.60 17.89
CA PHE A 70 -3.06 -2.45 17.17
C PHE A 70 -3.06 -1.19 18.03
N VAL A 71 -3.57 -1.24 19.27
CA VAL A 71 -3.54 -0.14 20.24
C VAL A 71 -2.10 0.31 20.51
N GLN A 72 -1.17 -0.63 20.64
CA GLN A 72 0.24 -0.33 20.83
C GLN A 72 0.83 0.44 19.63
N LEU A 73 0.57 -0.01 18.39
CA LEU A 73 1.06 0.66 17.17
C LEU A 73 0.51 2.08 17.04
N MET A 74 -0.75 2.28 17.39
CA MET A 74 -1.38 3.60 17.38
C MET A 74 -0.77 4.51 18.45
N ALA A 75 -0.55 4.01 19.66
CA ALA A 75 0.12 4.75 20.72
C ALA A 75 1.57 5.14 20.33
N GLU A 76 2.31 4.23 19.69
CA GLU A 76 3.66 4.49 19.15
C GLU A 76 3.61 5.61 18.11
N ALA A 77 2.67 5.57 17.15
CA ALA A 77 2.53 6.59 16.11
C ALA A 77 2.20 7.97 16.69
N ILE A 78 1.32 8.05 17.68
CA ILE A 78 0.98 9.31 18.37
C ILE A 78 2.21 9.85 19.11
N ALA A 79 2.90 9.03 19.89
CA ALA A 79 4.04 9.45 20.68
C ALA A 79 5.23 9.95 19.83
N GLN A 80 5.35 9.50 18.58
CA GLN A 80 6.39 9.91 17.65
C GLN A 80 6.12 11.27 16.97
N ASN A 81 4.88 11.72 16.94
CA ASN A 81 4.47 12.84 16.11
C ASN A 81 3.86 14.02 16.88
N PHE A 82 3.56 13.86 18.17
CA PHE A 82 3.03 14.93 19.02
C PHE A 82 3.96 15.28 20.17
N ASP A 83 3.73 16.46 20.73
CA ASP A 83 4.50 16.97 21.87
C ASP A 83 4.39 16.04 23.09
N ALA A 84 5.55 15.66 23.63
CA ALA A 84 5.66 14.72 24.75
C ALA A 84 5.00 15.23 26.04
N VAL A 85 5.05 16.55 26.30
CA VAL A 85 4.44 17.14 27.49
C VAL A 85 2.93 17.05 27.43
N LYS A 86 2.33 17.36 26.27
CA LYS A 86 0.88 17.26 26.07
C LYS A 86 0.37 15.83 26.22
N ILE A 87 1.13 14.85 25.69
CA ILE A 87 0.80 13.42 25.86
C ILE A 87 0.88 13.03 27.35
N GLN A 88 1.90 13.51 28.07
CA GLN A 88 2.06 13.26 29.50
C GLN A 88 0.88 13.82 30.30
N ASP A 89 0.47 15.06 30.01
CA ASP A 89 -0.67 15.72 30.65
C ASP A 89 -1.98 14.98 30.37
N TRP A 90 -2.18 14.52 29.13
CA TRP A 90 -3.34 13.72 28.78
C TRP A 90 -3.35 12.37 29.52
N VAL A 91 -2.21 11.69 29.62
CA VAL A 91 -2.11 10.44 30.40
C VAL A 91 -2.43 10.69 31.87
N ALA A 92 -1.93 11.78 32.45
CA ALA A 92 -2.20 12.12 33.85
C ALA A 92 -3.67 12.43 34.13
N SER A 93 -4.37 13.06 33.19
CA SER A 93 -5.76 13.48 33.33
C SER A 93 -6.78 12.39 32.94
N SER A 94 -6.57 11.71 31.82
CA SER A 94 -7.59 10.84 31.20
C SER A 94 -7.08 9.44 30.92
N GLY A 95 -5.80 9.26 30.66
CA GLY A 95 -5.24 7.98 30.18
C GLY A 95 -4.61 7.10 31.25
N LYS A 96 -4.48 7.56 32.51
CA LYS A 96 -3.68 6.89 33.56
C LYS A 96 -4.04 5.44 33.88
N GLU A 97 -5.29 5.05 33.66
CA GLU A 97 -5.75 3.68 33.90
C GLU A 97 -5.34 2.71 32.80
N PHE A 98 -5.10 3.23 31.58
CA PHE A 98 -4.89 2.45 30.38
C PHE A 98 -3.49 2.59 29.78
N PHE A 99 -2.80 3.71 30.05
CA PHE A 99 -1.53 4.04 29.41
C PHE A 99 -0.47 4.48 30.42
N ARG A 100 0.79 4.21 30.06
CA ARG A 100 1.97 4.80 30.71
C ARG A 100 2.72 5.63 29.65
N PHE A 101 3.18 6.80 30.08
CA PHE A 101 4.08 7.61 29.29
C PHE A 101 5.44 7.71 29.98
N GLN A 102 6.51 7.49 29.24
CA GLN A 102 7.88 7.58 29.72
C GLN A 102 8.64 8.59 28.86
N MET A 103 9.06 9.69 29.44
CA MET A 103 9.94 10.68 28.79
C MET A 103 11.30 10.05 28.52
N GLN A 104 11.89 10.37 27.38
CA GLN A 104 13.25 10.00 26.99
C GLN A 104 14.15 11.22 27.11
N GLU A 105 15.12 11.17 28.04
CA GLU A 105 15.99 12.32 28.36
C GLU A 105 17.12 12.57 27.37
N ASN A 106 17.29 11.72 26.33
CA ASN A 106 18.50 11.70 25.49
C ASN A 106 18.39 12.50 24.18
N SER A 107 17.38 13.34 23.99
CA SER A 107 17.24 14.16 22.78
C SER A 107 17.05 15.64 23.10
N SER A 108 17.53 16.51 22.22
CA SER A 108 17.34 17.97 22.31
C SER A 108 15.86 18.40 22.21
N ILE A 109 15.00 17.53 21.73
CA ILE A 109 13.54 17.69 21.71
C ILE A 109 12.97 16.63 22.65
N PRO A 110 12.08 16.99 23.60
CA PRO A 110 11.45 16.04 24.47
C PRO A 110 10.67 15.01 23.66
N THR A 111 11.10 13.75 23.74
CA THR A 111 10.41 12.62 23.14
C THR A 111 9.98 11.66 24.23
N GLY A 112 9.01 10.81 23.95
CA GLY A 112 8.54 9.87 24.94
C GLY A 112 7.94 8.61 24.30
N LYS A 113 7.68 7.63 25.15
CA LYS A 113 7.07 6.36 24.74
C LYS A 113 5.71 6.24 25.43
N LEU A 114 4.66 6.20 24.65
CA LEU A 114 3.31 5.88 25.10
C LEU A 114 3.07 4.38 24.94
N THR A 115 2.73 3.72 26.03
CA THR A 115 2.51 2.27 26.02
C THR A 115 1.20 1.92 26.74
N PRO A 116 0.38 1.01 26.22
CA PRO A 116 -0.75 0.49 26.96
C PRO A 116 -0.28 -0.25 28.22
N MET A 117 -1.11 -0.27 29.26
CA MET A 117 -0.87 -1.03 30.48
C MET A 117 -0.85 -2.53 30.15
N ARG A 118 0.01 -3.26 30.85
CA ARG A 118 0.06 -4.71 30.69
C ARG A 118 -1.21 -5.35 31.31
N SER A 119 -1.69 -6.40 30.66
CA SER A 119 -2.81 -7.22 31.16
C SER A 119 -4.16 -6.49 31.25
N LEU A 120 -4.47 -5.63 30.27
CA LEU A 120 -5.82 -5.11 30.11
C LEU A 120 -6.78 -6.27 29.77
N ASN A 121 -7.92 -6.34 30.47
CA ASN A 121 -8.97 -7.25 30.07
C ASN A 121 -9.66 -6.75 28.77
N PRO A 122 -10.45 -7.56 28.05
CA PRO A 122 -11.05 -7.15 26.78
C PRO A 122 -11.87 -5.86 26.85
N LYS A 123 -12.57 -5.61 27.95
CA LYS A 123 -13.34 -4.37 28.14
C LYS A 123 -12.43 -3.16 28.33
N GLN A 124 -11.37 -3.31 29.11
CA GLN A 124 -10.38 -2.25 29.32
C GLN A 124 -9.59 -1.96 28.04
N LEU A 125 -9.23 -3.00 27.27
CA LEU A 125 -8.57 -2.82 25.99
C LEU A 125 -9.45 -2.03 25.01
N TRP A 126 -10.74 -2.31 25.00
CA TRP A 126 -11.71 -1.57 24.20
C TRP A 126 -11.80 -0.11 24.61
N GLN A 127 -11.90 0.18 25.89
CA GLN A 127 -11.90 1.55 26.43
C GLN A 127 -10.59 2.27 26.12
N ALA A 128 -9.46 1.58 26.23
CA ALA A 128 -8.16 2.14 25.83
C ALA A 128 -8.13 2.49 24.34
N PHE A 129 -8.68 1.65 23.48
CA PHE A 129 -8.80 1.91 22.05
C PHE A 129 -9.65 3.15 21.75
N GLU A 130 -10.85 3.27 22.32
CA GLU A 130 -11.72 4.43 22.13
C GLU A 130 -11.08 5.73 22.61
N LEU A 131 -10.44 5.72 23.77
CA LEU A 131 -9.71 6.88 24.31
C LEU A 131 -8.54 7.28 23.39
N LEU A 132 -7.78 6.30 22.92
CA LEU A 132 -6.62 6.53 22.06
C LEU A 132 -7.04 7.04 20.67
N LEU A 133 -8.19 6.60 20.16
CA LEU A 133 -8.75 7.04 18.89
C LEU A 133 -9.15 8.52 18.93
N GLY A 134 -9.64 9.00 20.09
CA GLY A 134 -9.96 10.42 20.31
C GLY A 134 -8.75 11.33 20.56
N LEU A 135 -7.60 10.79 20.98
CA LEU A 135 -6.44 11.60 21.36
C LEU A 135 -5.89 12.49 20.24
N PRO A 136 -5.70 12.02 18.99
CA PRO A 136 -5.24 12.88 17.90
C PRO A 136 -6.13 14.10 17.67
N GLN A 137 -7.45 13.97 17.79
CA GLN A 137 -8.41 15.08 17.67
C GLN A 137 -8.20 16.12 18.78
N ILE A 138 -8.00 15.68 20.03
CA ILE A 138 -7.76 16.57 21.19
C ILE A 138 -6.45 17.35 20.98
N LEU A 139 -5.38 16.67 20.59
CA LEU A 139 -4.08 17.28 20.36
C LEU A 139 -4.09 18.23 19.17
N ALA A 140 -4.68 17.83 18.06
CA ALA A 140 -4.83 18.62 16.85
C ALA A 140 -5.62 19.91 17.10
N ALA A 141 -6.76 19.82 17.77
CA ALA A 141 -7.60 20.97 18.10
C ALA A 141 -6.85 21.99 19.01
N SER A 142 -6.02 21.49 19.95
CA SER A 142 -5.24 22.38 20.84
C SER A 142 -4.17 23.18 20.10
N GLU A 143 -3.71 22.74 18.95
CA GLU A 143 -2.67 23.36 18.13
C GLU A 143 -3.21 24.03 16.87
N ASN A 144 -4.53 23.89 16.61
CA ASN A 144 -5.17 24.27 15.36
C ASN A 144 -4.43 23.69 14.14
N GLN A 145 -4.03 22.43 14.28
CA GLN A 145 -3.32 21.66 13.24
C GLN A 145 -4.22 20.57 12.68
N ARG A 146 -3.93 20.20 11.46
CA ARG A 146 -4.56 19.05 10.80
C ARG A 146 -3.73 17.78 11.02
N VAL A 147 -4.39 16.67 11.22
CA VAL A 147 -3.76 15.36 11.36
C VAL A 147 -4.30 14.43 10.27
N VAL A 148 -3.43 13.67 9.62
CA VAL A 148 -3.81 12.62 8.69
C VAL A 148 -3.32 11.28 9.22
N ILE A 149 -4.25 10.38 9.54
CA ILE A 149 -3.97 9.01 9.98
C ILE A 149 -4.02 8.08 8.76
N ILE A 150 -2.89 7.51 8.40
CA ILE A 150 -2.75 6.59 7.27
C ILE A 150 -2.73 5.16 7.80
N LEU A 151 -3.79 4.41 7.54
CA LEU A 151 -3.91 2.99 7.88
C LEU A 151 -3.50 2.15 6.66
N GLN A 152 -2.24 1.68 6.68
CA GLN A 152 -1.72 0.85 5.58
C GLN A 152 -2.25 -0.57 5.70
N SER A 153 -2.57 -1.19 4.56
CA SER A 153 -3.09 -2.56 4.50
C SER A 153 -4.30 -2.77 5.42
N PHE A 154 -5.18 -1.77 5.47
CA PHE A 154 -6.32 -1.73 6.40
C PHE A 154 -7.15 -3.02 6.43
N PRO A 155 -7.47 -3.70 5.31
CA PRO A 155 -8.23 -4.94 5.33
C PRO A 155 -7.62 -6.06 6.17
N HIS A 156 -6.32 -5.96 6.50
CA HIS A 156 -5.66 -6.96 7.36
C HIS A 156 -6.25 -7.01 8.77
N ILE A 157 -6.88 -5.95 9.25
CA ILE A 157 -7.59 -5.93 10.54
C ILE A 157 -8.59 -7.09 10.64
N ARG A 158 -9.25 -7.45 9.54
CA ARG A 158 -10.20 -8.57 9.48
C ARG A 158 -9.59 -9.95 9.76
N SER A 159 -8.27 -10.08 9.74
CA SER A 159 -7.60 -11.35 10.07
C SER A 159 -7.74 -11.71 11.55
N TRP A 160 -7.90 -10.73 12.42
CA TRP A 160 -8.08 -10.90 13.86
C TRP A 160 -9.40 -10.31 14.39
N ASP A 161 -10.00 -9.33 13.72
CA ASP A 161 -11.32 -8.75 14.03
C ASP A 161 -12.46 -9.58 13.40
N ARG A 162 -12.63 -10.81 13.88
CA ARG A 162 -13.59 -11.77 13.31
C ARG A 162 -15.05 -11.32 13.34
N HIS A 163 -15.40 -10.36 14.18
CA HIS A 163 -16.75 -9.84 14.33
C HIS A 163 -16.91 -8.44 13.76
N SER A 164 -15.91 -7.92 13.06
CA SER A 164 -15.88 -6.57 12.49
C SER A 164 -16.19 -5.44 13.48
N LEU A 165 -15.96 -5.67 14.77
CA LEU A 165 -16.26 -4.70 15.83
C LEU A 165 -15.29 -3.51 15.78
N TRP A 166 -14.00 -3.78 15.57
CA TRP A 166 -12.97 -2.75 15.48
C TRP A 166 -13.15 -1.92 14.21
N GLU A 167 -13.38 -2.58 13.07
CA GLU A 167 -13.66 -1.90 11.81
C GLU A 167 -14.91 -1.03 11.89
N ALA A 168 -16.00 -1.53 12.47
CA ALA A 168 -17.24 -0.76 12.64
C ALA A 168 -17.06 0.46 13.56
N THR A 169 -16.28 0.31 14.65
CA THR A 169 -15.99 1.43 15.55
C THR A 169 -15.12 2.48 14.87
N PHE A 170 -14.09 2.07 14.16
CA PHE A 170 -13.30 2.99 13.34
C PHE A 170 -14.17 3.81 12.40
N ARG A 171 -15.04 3.15 11.63
CA ARG A 171 -15.94 3.83 10.68
C ARG A 171 -16.89 4.80 11.36
N ARG A 172 -17.33 4.51 12.58
CA ARG A 172 -18.17 5.43 13.35
C ARG A 172 -17.41 6.65 13.82
N GLU A 173 -16.23 6.46 14.38
CA GLU A 173 -15.41 7.54 14.96
C GLU A 173 -14.82 8.47 13.90
N ILE A 174 -14.44 7.93 12.74
CA ILE A 174 -13.94 8.70 11.58
C ILE A 174 -14.90 9.88 11.28
N ASN A 175 -16.20 9.64 11.23
CA ASN A 175 -17.18 10.67 10.87
C ASN A 175 -17.46 11.73 11.96
N GLN A 176 -16.87 11.61 13.15
CA GLN A 176 -17.09 12.53 14.26
C GLN A 176 -15.93 13.51 14.49
N GLN A 177 -14.81 13.30 13.79
CA GLN A 177 -13.59 14.07 13.98
C GLN A 177 -13.44 15.15 12.90
N THR A 178 -13.07 16.38 13.30
CA THR A 178 -13.01 17.55 12.41
C THR A 178 -11.59 18.05 12.15
N HIS A 179 -10.59 17.59 12.92
CA HIS A 179 -9.17 17.94 12.74
C HIS A 179 -8.33 16.73 12.34
N VAL A 180 -8.96 15.56 12.20
CA VAL A 180 -8.30 14.31 11.87
C VAL A 180 -8.97 13.70 10.65
N ASN A 181 -8.18 13.49 9.61
CA ASN A 181 -8.60 12.78 8.42
C ASN A 181 -8.06 11.34 8.45
N TYR A 182 -8.85 10.40 8.03
CA TYR A 182 -8.43 9.00 7.92
C TYR A 182 -8.25 8.61 6.45
N VAL A 183 -7.11 7.98 6.16
CA VAL A 183 -6.83 7.44 4.84
C VAL A 183 -6.58 5.93 4.95
N LEU A 184 -7.51 5.16 4.44
CA LEU A 184 -7.46 3.70 4.42
C LEU A 184 -6.77 3.25 3.12
N ILE A 185 -5.64 2.55 3.23
CA ILE A 185 -4.95 1.99 2.05
C ILE A 185 -5.30 0.51 1.92
N ALA A 186 -5.86 0.16 0.77
CA ALA A 186 -6.40 -1.17 0.50
C ALA A 186 -6.08 -1.69 -0.92
N THR A 187 -6.38 -2.95 -1.18
CA THR A 187 -6.36 -3.51 -2.54
C THR A 187 -7.58 -3.06 -3.33
N ILE A 188 -7.56 -3.23 -4.65
CA ILE A 188 -8.71 -2.88 -5.52
C ILE A 188 -9.98 -3.65 -5.12
N ALA A 189 -9.85 -4.88 -4.62
CA ALA A 189 -10.99 -5.69 -4.19
C ALA A 189 -11.85 -5.00 -3.10
N GLU A 190 -11.27 -4.11 -2.31
CA GLU A 190 -12.00 -3.40 -1.27
C GLU A 190 -12.99 -2.36 -1.80
N THR A 191 -12.83 -1.89 -3.03
CA THR A 191 -13.76 -0.90 -3.62
C THR A 191 -15.16 -1.46 -3.81
N THR A 192 -15.28 -2.77 -4.05
CA THR A 192 -16.57 -3.45 -4.24
C THR A 192 -17.31 -3.71 -2.92
N HIS A 193 -16.58 -3.90 -1.82
CA HIS A 193 -17.17 -4.12 -0.50
C HIS A 193 -17.68 -2.83 0.15
N HIS A 194 -17.10 -1.69 -0.19
CA HIS A 194 -17.49 -0.41 0.40
C HIS A 194 -18.84 0.14 -0.12
N SER A 195 -19.26 -0.25 -1.30
CA SER A 195 -20.50 0.26 -1.90
C SER A 195 -21.78 -0.33 -1.30
N GLU A 196 -21.68 -1.49 -0.61
CA GLU A 196 -22.88 -2.23 -0.20
C GLU A 196 -23.21 -2.14 1.31
N GLU A 197 -22.24 -1.82 2.18
CA GLU A 197 -22.45 -1.98 3.63
C GLU A 197 -22.36 -0.70 4.48
N THR A 198 -22.09 0.48 3.92
CA THR A 198 -21.84 1.66 4.76
C THR A 198 -22.78 2.84 4.47
N ASN A 199 -23.46 3.31 5.54
CA ASN A 199 -24.19 4.59 5.55
C ASN A 199 -23.27 5.83 5.40
N TYR A 200 -21.96 5.65 5.29
CA TYR A 200 -20.94 6.70 5.18
C TYR A 200 -19.94 6.31 4.12
N PRO A 201 -20.13 6.70 2.86
CA PRO A 201 -19.19 6.40 1.80
C PRO A 201 -17.91 7.21 2.00
N LEU A 202 -16.79 6.50 2.30
CA LEU A 202 -15.48 7.09 2.14
C LEU A 202 -15.28 7.43 0.66
N GLU A 203 -14.72 8.60 0.38
CA GLU A 203 -14.34 8.87 -0.98
C GLU A 203 -13.25 7.92 -1.45
N THR A 204 -13.45 7.31 -2.61
CA THR A 204 -12.53 6.28 -3.10
C THR A 204 -11.69 6.82 -4.25
N VAL A 205 -10.37 6.80 -4.08
CA VAL A 205 -9.41 7.06 -5.15
C VAL A 205 -8.73 5.76 -5.55
N GLN A 206 -8.97 5.33 -6.79
CA GLN A 206 -8.42 4.10 -7.31
C GLN A 206 -7.18 4.36 -8.16
N LEU A 207 -6.03 3.75 -7.81
CA LEU A 207 -4.79 3.84 -8.55
C LEU A 207 -4.64 2.64 -9.50
N ALA A 208 -5.03 2.82 -10.75
CA ALA A 208 -4.77 1.87 -11.82
C ALA A 208 -3.28 1.81 -12.19
N PRO A 209 -2.76 0.78 -12.89
CA PRO A 209 -1.46 0.81 -13.51
C PRO A 209 -1.31 2.05 -14.41
N LEU A 210 -0.09 2.60 -14.48
CA LEU A 210 0.19 3.79 -15.28
C LEU A 210 0.14 3.48 -16.77
N ALA A 211 -0.28 4.46 -17.56
CA ALA A 211 -0.21 4.40 -19.01
C ALA A 211 1.25 4.23 -19.48
N ARG A 212 1.43 3.48 -20.55
CA ARG A 212 2.74 3.09 -21.09
C ARG A 212 3.62 4.27 -21.47
N ASP A 213 3.02 5.29 -22.06
CA ASP A 213 3.67 6.56 -22.45
C ASP A 213 4.14 7.37 -21.24
N VAL A 214 3.35 7.42 -20.18
CA VAL A 214 3.71 8.06 -18.90
C VAL A 214 4.96 7.41 -18.30
N VAL A 215 4.97 6.08 -18.22
CA VAL A 215 6.14 5.33 -17.71
C VAL A 215 7.36 5.55 -18.61
N ALA A 216 7.18 5.61 -19.94
CA ALA A 216 8.26 5.83 -20.88
C ALA A 216 8.90 7.22 -20.72
N VAL A 217 8.09 8.27 -20.55
CA VAL A 217 8.58 9.65 -20.32
C VAL A 217 9.36 9.68 -19.00
N TRP A 218 8.77 9.22 -17.94
CA TRP A 218 9.40 9.18 -16.62
C TRP A 218 10.73 8.40 -16.62
N ALA A 219 10.77 7.22 -17.23
CA ALA A 219 11.98 6.41 -17.27
C ALA A 219 13.13 7.11 -18.01
N ARG A 220 12.84 7.83 -19.12
CA ARG A 220 13.82 8.65 -19.81
C ARG A 220 14.36 9.78 -18.93
N GLU A 221 13.47 10.55 -18.30
CA GLU A 221 13.84 11.68 -17.46
C GLU A 221 14.76 11.23 -16.31
N ILE A 222 14.36 10.20 -15.58
CA ILE A 222 15.16 9.67 -14.45
C ILE A 222 16.53 9.14 -14.91
N LEU A 223 16.60 8.42 -16.00
CA LEU A 223 17.86 7.90 -16.51
C LEU A 223 18.77 9.02 -17.02
N GLN A 224 18.21 10.04 -17.65
CA GLN A 224 18.98 11.21 -18.10
C GLN A 224 19.64 11.95 -16.93
N THR A 225 19.02 12.04 -15.76
CA THR A 225 19.64 12.70 -14.59
C THR A 225 20.95 12.05 -14.16
N VAL A 226 21.14 10.77 -14.48
CA VAL A 226 22.35 10.01 -14.18
C VAL A 226 23.21 9.72 -15.41
N GLY A 227 22.92 10.37 -16.54
CA GLY A 227 23.67 10.21 -17.79
C GLY A 227 23.47 8.87 -18.49
N LEU A 228 22.29 8.25 -18.32
CA LEU A 228 21.90 7.03 -19.01
C LEU A 228 20.77 7.31 -20.00
N THR A 229 20.77 6.59 -21.12
CA THR A 229 19.73 6.75 -22.17
C THR A 229 19.45 5.41 -22.84
N PHE A 230 18.19 5.10 -23.08
CA PHE A 230 17.83 3.94 -23.88
C PHE A 230 18.32 4.13 -25.34
N ASP A 231 18.97 3.13 -25.89
CA ASP A 231 19.37 3.14 -27.31
C ASP A 231 18.12 3.18 -28.19
N SER A 232 17.96 4.27 -28.94
CA SER A 232 16.80 4.48 -29.82
C SER A 232 16.72 3.50 -31.00
N ARG A 233 17.84 2.81 -31.32
CA ARG A 233 17.94 1.81 -32.39
C ARG A 233 17.62 0.40 -31.91
N SER A 234 17.47 0.22 -30.59
CA SER A 234 17.14 -1.06 -29.97
C SER A 234 15.68 -1.08 -29.48
N LYS A 235 15.21 -2.27 -29.09
CA LYS A 235 13.89 -2.43 -28.43
C LYS A 235 13.97 -2.33 -26.91
N ALA A 236 15.06 -1.76 -26.35
CA ALA A 236 15.29 -1.70 -24.91
C ALA A 236 14.13 -1.04 -24.15
N MET A 237 13.66 0.13 -24.59
CA MET A 237 12.50 0.81 -24.00
C MET A 237 11.23 -0.06 -24.09
N GLN A 238 11.01 -0.72 -25.21
CA GLN A 238 9.84 -1.60 -25.38
C GLN A 238 9.90 -2.76 -24.40
N LEU A 239 11.04 -3.44 -24.29
CA LEU A 239 11.26 -4.56 -23.37
C LEU A 239 11.04 -4.14 -21.92
N PHE A 240 11.58 -2.97 -21.53
CA PHE A 240 11.33 -2.38 -20.21
C PHE A 240 9.83 -2.18 -19.94
N LEU A 241 9.12 -1.54 -20.87
CA LEU A 241 7.69 -1.24 -20.71
C LEU A 241 6.82 -2.50 -20.72
N ASP A 242 7.20 -3.54 -21.48
CA ASP A 242 6.52 -4.83 -21.50
C ASP A 242 6.74 -5.59 -20.18
N ALA A 243 7.90 -5.43 -19.54
CA ALA A 243 8.20 -6.05 -18.26
C ALA A 243 7.42 -5.40 -17.11
N VAL A 244 7.28 -4.07 -17.11
CA VAL A 244 6.66 -3.36 -15.97
C VAL A 244 5.15 -3.17 -16.08
N GLN A 245 4.58 -3.17 -17.27
CA GLN A 245 3.14 -3.08 -17.53
C GLN A 245 2.42 -1.98 -16.72
N GLY A 246 3.07 -0.83 -16.54
CA GLY A 246 2.55 0.29 -15.74
C GLY A 246 2.71 0.16 -14.23
N HIS A 247 3.36 -0.91 -13.74
CA HIS A 247 3.59 -1.12 -12.30
C HIS A 247 4.79 -0.28 -11.82
N ILE A 248 4.53 0.73 -10.98
CA ILE A 248 5.55 1.71 -10.54
C ILE A 248 6.67 1.03 -9.75
N GLY A 249 6.33 0.12 -8.85
CA GLY A 249 7.31 -0.59 -8.02
C GLY A 249 8.32 -1.36 -8.86
N ASP A 250 7.85 -2.10 -9.87
CA ASP A 250 8.69 -2.87 -10.78
C ASP A 250 9.53 -1.93 -11.67
N ALA A 251 8.93 -0.84 -12.16
CA ALA A 251 9.65 0.18 -12.96
C ALA A 251 10.81 0.77 -12.17
N VAL A 252 10.59 1.19 -10.93
CA VAL A 252 11.64 1.71 -10.04
C VAL A 252 12.72 0.65 -9.77
N ALA A 253 12.34 -0.59 -9.54
CA ALA A 253 13.28 -1.68 -9.28
C ALA A 253 14.21 -1.95 -10.49
N ILE A 254 13.65 -2.03 -11.70
CA ILE A 254 14.42 -2.21 -12.93
C ILE A 254 15.31 -1.00 -13.21
N ILE A 255 14.82 0.23 -13.07
CA ILE A 255 15.63 1.46 -13.26
C ILE A 255 16.82 1.47 -12.31
N ARG A 256 16.63 1.14 -11.03
CA ARG A 256 17.75 1.04 -10.07
C ARG A 256 18.79 0.00 -10.50
N ARG A 257 18.36 -1.12 -11.04
CA ARG A 257 19.26 -2.17 -11.53
C ARG A 257 20.02 -1.69 -12.77
N LEU A 258 19.37 -1.03 -13.72
CA LEU A 258 20.01 -0.42 -14.89
C LEU A 258 21.06 0.64 -14.51
N GLN A 259 20.79 1.43 -13.47
CA GLN A 259 21.77 2.37 -12.93
C GLN A 259 23.00 1.67 -12.34
N ALA A 260 22.83 0.50 -11.72
CA ALA A 260 23.92 -0.31 -11.18
C ALA A 260 24.75 -1.00 -12.28
N LEU A 261 24.11 -1.40 -13.39
CA LEU A 261 24.76 -2.04 -14.56
C LEU A 261 25.40 -1.05 -15.52
N ARG A 262 25.51 0.22 -15.15
CA ARG A 262 25.96 1.33 -15.98
C ARG A 262 27.19 1.02 -16.84
N ARG A 263 27.05 1.18 -18.16
CA ARG A 263 28.15 1.12 -19.13
C ARG A 263 28.87 2.48 -19.26
N PRO A 264 30.15 2.47 -19.71
CA PRO A 264 30.89 3.71 -19.90
C PRO A 264 30.27 4.68 -20.93
N ASP A 265 29.59 4.14 -21.96
CA ASP A 265 28.92 4.91 -23.00
C ASP A 265 27.57 5.48 -22.59
N GLY A 266 27.04 5.04 -21.42
CA GLY A 266 25.73 5.48 -20.91
C GLY A 266 24.52 4.97 -21.69
N LEU A 267 24.72 4.09 -22.68
CA LEU A 267 23.64 3.52 -23.48
C LEU A 267 23.05 2.26 -22.82
N ILE A 268 21.74 2.17 -22.82
CA ILE A 268 20.97 1.00 -22.37
C ILE A 268 20.40 0.30 -23.58
N THR A 269 20.88 -0.90 -23.87
CA THR A 269 20.40 -1.76 -24.94
C THR A 269 19.43 -2.82 -24.42
N GLU A 270 18.90 -3.67 -25.28
CA GLU A 270 18.07 -4.82 -24.91
C GLU A 270 18.80 -5.76 -23.94
N GLN A 271 20.12 -5.91 -24.10
CA GLN A 271 20.91 -6.80 -23.26
C GLN A 271 20.96 -6.32 -21.79
N GLU A 272 21.17 -5.00 -21.55
CA GLU A 272 21.17 -4.46 -20.19
C GLU A 272 19.80 -4.55 -19.55
N VAL A 273 18.72 -4.32 -20.31
CA VAL A 273 17.35 -4.47 -19.78
C VAL A 273 17.06 -5.93 -19.44
N GLN A 274 17.41 -6.86 -20.31
CA GLN A 274 17.23 -8.29 -20.09
C GLN A 274 18.02 -8.75 -18.85
N GLN A 275 19.29 -8.37 -18.74
CA GLN A 275 20.12 -8.67 -17.60
C GLN A 275 19.52 -8.11 -16.30
N ALA A 276 19.06 -6.85 -16.31
CA ALA A 276 18.44 -6.23 -15.15
C ALA A 276 17.19 -6.98 -14.68
N ILE A 277 16.35 -7.43 -15.62
CA ILE A 277 15.16 -8.24 -15.33
C ILE A 277 15.57 -9.60 -14.74
N GLU A 278 16.50 -10.33 -15.37
CA GLU A 278 16.92 -11.65 -14.94
C GLU A 278 17.55 -11.64 -13.52
N GLU A 279 18.43 -10.68 -13.25
CA GLU A 279 19.01 -10.50 -11.91
C GLU A 279 17.93 -10.18 -10.87
N LEU A 280 16.98 -9.32 -11.21
CA LEU A 280 15.88 -8.95 -10.30
C LEU A 280 14.95 -10.14 -10.03
N LEU A 281 14.61 -10.93 -11.05
CA LEU A 281 13.82 -12.15 -10.88
C LEU A 281 14.54 -13.19 -10.02
N LYS A 282 15.86 -13.31 -10.17
CA LYS A 282 16.70 -14.18 -9.32
C LYS A 282 16.66 -13.73 -7.86
N ASP A 283 16.82 -12.42 -7.60
CA ASP A 283 16.77 -11.87 -6.25
C ASP A 283 15.39 -12.06 -5.59
N LEU A 284 14.31 -11.95 -6.37
CA LEU A 284 12.94 -12.11 -5.90
C LEU A 284 12.46 -13.57 -5.83
N SER A 285 13.22 -14.53 -6.36
CA SER A 285 12.80 -15.93 -6.48
C SER A 285 12.33 -16.52 -5.16
N ILE A 286 13.13 -16.38 -4.10
CA ILE A 286 12.80 -16.90 -2.76
C ILE A 286 11.50 -16.25 -2.22
N THR A 287 11.30 -14.96 -2.47
CA THR A 287 10.09 -14.24 -2.07
C THR A 287 8.86 -14.77 -2.81
N PHE A 288 8.97 -14.97 -4.11
CA PHE A 288 7.89 -15.50 -4.93
C PHE A 288 7.57 -16.97 -4.59
N GLU A 289 8.58 -17.80 -4.34
CA GLU A 289 8.38 -19.18 -3.87
C GLU A 289 7.63 -19.20 -2.52
N SER A 290 8.06 -18.38 -1.57
CA SER A 290 7.40 -18.25 -0.27
C SER A 290 5.95 -17.78 -0.42
N LEU A 291 5.68 -16.85 -1.32
CA LEU A 291 4.33 -16.40 -1.64
C LEU A 291 3.46 -17.55 -2.15
N LEU A 292 3.96 -18.34 -3.12
CA LEU A 292 3.22 -19.47 -3.66
C LEU A 292 2.94 -20.55 -2.59
N MET A 293 3.88 -20.80 -1.69
CA MET A 293 3.70 -21.77 -0.60
C MET A 293 2.55 -21.39 0.36
N LEU A 294 2.21 -20.12 0.47
CA LEU A 294 1.10 -19.61 1.30
C LEU A 294 -0.26 -19.67 0.58
N LEU A 295 -0.29 -20.06 -0.70
CA LEU A 295 -1.52 -20.11 -1.48
C LEU A 295 -2.07 -21.53 -1.55
N PRO A 296 -3.41 -21.70 -1.53
CA PRO A 296 -4.04 -22.96 -1.90
C PRO A 296 -3.68 -23.38 -3.34
N GLY A 297 -3.55 -24.68 -3.57
CA GLY A 297 -3.12 -25.22 -4.88
C GLY A 297 -3.95 -24.75 -6.08
N ASN A 298 -5.25 -24.56 -5.92
CA ASN A 298 -6.12 -24.03 -6.98
C ASN A 298 -5.83 -22.55 -7.30
N GLN A 299 -5.36 -21.77 -6.31
CA GLN A 299 -4.92 -20.37 -6.54
C GLN A 299 -3.57 -20.34 -7.25
N VAL A 300 -2.62 -21.21 -6.87
CA VAL A 300 -1.33 -21.33 -7.55
C VAL A 300 -1.55 -21.70 -9.01
N HIS A 301 -2.33 -22.76 -9.27
CA HIS A 301 -2.62 -23.21 -10.64
C HIS A 301 -3.25 -22.09 -11.48
N LEU A 302 -4.21 -21.33 -10.92
CA LEU A 302 -4.82 -20.21 -11.63
C LEU A 302 -3.81 -19.09 -11.95
N LEU A 303 -2.89 -18.77 -11.03
CA LEU A 303 -1.83 -17.79 -11.28
C LEU A 303 -0.86 -18.25 -12.37
N GLU A 304 -0.48 -19.53 -12.38
CA GLU A 304 0.37 -20.13 -13.41
C GLU A 304 -0.30 -20.05 -14.80
N CYS A 305 -1.61 -20.36 -14.87
CA CYS A 305 -2.38 -20.22 -16.10
C CYS A 305 -2.44 -18.77 -16.59
N LEU A 306 -2.72 -17.82 -15.70
CA LEU A 306 -2.79 -16.41 -16.05
C LEU A 306 -1.43 -15.82 -16.44
N ALA A 307 -0.34 -16.34 -15.88
CA ALA A 307 1.01 -15.93 -16.23
C ALA A 307 1.43 -16.41 -17.62
N THR A 308 1.12 -17.66 -17.97
CA THR A 308 1.53 -18.30 -19.25
C THR A 308 0.60 -17.98 -20.40
N ASP A 309 -0.68 -17.84 -20.14
CA ASP A 309 -1.75 -17.56 -21.12
C ASP A 309 -2.67 -16.47 -20.57
N PRO A 310 -2.24 -15.19 -20.64
CA PRO A 310 -3.00 -14.08 -20.08
C PRO A 310 -4.39 -13.93 -20.69
N THR A 311 -5.42 -13.85 -19.84
CA THR A 311 -6.80 -13.62 -20.27
C THR A 311 -7.53 -12.73 -19.27
N GLU A 312 -8.38 -11.86 -19.77
CA GLU A 312 -9.30 -11.10 -18.93
C GLU A 312 -10.49 -11.95 -18.45
N LYS A 313 -10.76 -13.11 -19.11
CA LYS A 313 -11.94 -13.94 -18.86
C LYS A 313 -11.56 -15.38 -18.45
N PRO A 314 -10.90 -15.59 -17.30
CA PRO A 314 -10.48 -16.92 -16.85
C PRO A 314 -11.67 -17.86 -16.54
N GLN A 315 -12.88 -17.32 -16.43
CA GLN A 315 -14.11 -18.07 -16.21
C GLN A 315 -14.76 -18.56 -17.52
N SER A 316 -14.21 -18.21 -18.68
CA SER A 316 -14.75 -18.69 -19.96
C SER A 316 -14.63 -20.21 -20.05
N ARG A 317 -15.63 -20.84 -20.67
CA ARG A 317 -15.65 -22.32 -20.87
C ARG A 317 -14.39 -22.81 -21.58
N GLU A 318 -13.94 -22.05 -22.58
CA GLU A 318 -12.76 -22.37 -23.38
C GLU A 318 -11.49 -22.36 -22.51
N TYR A 319 -11.29 -21.32 -21.73
CA TYR A 319 -10.11 -21.19 -20.85
C TYR A 319 -10.09 -22.25 -19.74
N ILE A 320 -11.24 -22.51 -19.11
CA ILE A 320 -11.39 -23.57 -18.10
C ILE A 320 -11.02 -24.93 -18.70
N GLN A 321 -11.51 -25.23 -19.90
CA GLN A 321 -11.23 -26.52 -20.56
C GLN A 321 -9.77 -26.63 -21.01
N LYS A 322 -9.19 -25.55 -21.55
CA LYS A 322 -7.79 -25.51 -22.00
C LYS A 322 -6.81 -25.77 -20.86
N HIS A 323 -7.07 -25.20 -19.67
CA HIS A 323 -6.16 -25.23 -18.54
C HIS A 323 -6.57 -26.24 -17.45
N GLY A 324 -7.62 -27.04 -17.64
CA GLY A 324 -8.08 -28.02 -16.66
C GLY A 324 -8.51 -27.38 -15.32
N LEU A 325 -8.99 -26.13 -15.34
CA LEU A 325 -9.42 -25.44 -14.13
C LEU A 325 -10.71 -26.03 -13.57
N SER A 326 -10.86 -26.01 -12.24
CA SER A 326 -12.11 -26.40 -11.58
C SER A 326 -13.25 -25.48 -11.99
N ARG A 327 -14.47 -26.04 -12.11
CA ARG A 327 -15.66 -25.27 -12.49
C ARG A 327 -16.40 -24.74 -11.25
N GLY A 328 -17.21 -23.69 -11.46
CA GLY A 328 -18.14 -23.17 -10.46
C GLY A 328 -17.47 -22.52 -9.25
N GLY A 329 -17.97 -22.84 -8.06
CA GLY A 329 -17.57 -22.17 -6.83
C GLY A 329 -16.09 -22.26 -6.48
N SER A 330 -15.38 -23.33 -6.89
CA SER A 330 -13.95 -23.47 -6.65
C SER A 330 -13.12 -22.43 -7.42
N LEU A 331 -13.42 -22.19 -8.70
CA LEU A 331 -12.75 -21.17 -9.50
C LEU A 331 -13.09 -19.77 -8.99
N GLN A 332 -14.36 -19.52 -8.69
CA GLN A 332 -14.78 -18.22 -8.13
C GLN A 332 -14.07 -17.96 -6.80
N GLY A 333 -13.98 -18.95 -5.91
CA GLY A 333 -13.26 -18.83 -4.64
C GLY A 333 -11.76 -18.57 -4.84
N ALA A 334 -11.13 -19.16 -5.86
CA ALA A 334 -9.74 -18.90 -6.20
C ALA A 334 -9.54 -17.46 -6.68
N LEU A 335 -10.40 -16.98 -7.59
CA LEU A 335 -10.38 -15.60 -8.10
C LEU A 335 -10.55 -14.58 -6.96
N THR A 336 -11.60 -14.72 -6.16
CA THR A 336 -11.87 -13.86 -5.02
C THR A 336 -10.70 -13.87 -4.02
N GLY A 337 -10.17 -15.06 -3.69
CA GLY A 337 -9.03 -15.17 -2.79
C GLY A 337 -7.75 -14.49 -3.32
N LEU A 338 -7.49 -14.57 -4.62
CA LEU A 338 -6.35 -13.89 -5.24
C LEU A 338 -6.54 -12.37 -5.33
N GLN A 339 -7.78 -11.91 -5.57
CA GLN A 339 -8.10 -10.47 -5.55
C GLN A 339 -7.91 -9.86 -4.17
N HIS A 340 -8.42 -10.51 -3.11
CA HIS A 340 -8.23 -10.03 -1.73
C HIS A 340 -6.76 -9.98 -1.32
N LYS A 341 -5.94 -10.91 -1.82
CA LYS A 341 -4.49 -10.88 -1.62
C LYS A 341 -3.77 -9.84 -2.50
N GLY A 342 -4.47 -9.19 -3.43
CA GLY A 342 -3.89 -8.21 -4.35
C GLY A 342 -2.97 -8.83 -5.40
N LEU A 343 -3.11 -10.13 -5.72
CA LEU A 343 -2.30 -10.83 -6.71
C LEU A 343 -2.89 -10.75 -8.12
N ILE A 344 -4.18 -10.58 -8.20
CA ILE A 344 -4.90 -10.24 -9.43
C ILE A 344 -5.83 -9.06 -9.16
N TYR A 345 -6.18 -8.33 -10.19
CA TYR A 345 -7.13 -7.22 -10.12
C TYR A 345 -8.01 -7.20 -11.37
N GLY A 346 -9.12 -6.48 -11.31
CA GLY A 346 -10.04 -6.30 -12.41
C GLY A 346 -11.48 -6.13 -11.92
N ALA A 347 -12.30 -5.53 -12.76
CA ALA A 347 -13.74 -5.37 -12.58
C ALA A 347 -14.50 -6.11 -13.67
N GLU A 348 -15.78 -6.39 -13.45
CA GLU A 348 -16.69 -6.96 -14.45
C GLU A 348 -16.19 -8.25 -15.11
N GLN A 349 -15.58 -9.12 -14.29
CA GLN A 349 -15.02 -10.42 -14.75
C GLN A 349 -13.79 -10.30 -15.68
N ARG A 350 -13.14 -9.15 -15.72
CA ARG A 350 -11.86 -8.97 -16.40
C ARG A 350 -10.73 -9.00 -15.40
N TYR A 351 -9.87 -10.00 -15.48
CA TYR A 351 -8.82 -10.23 -14.50
C TYR A 351 -7.43 -10.07 -15.12
N GLN A 352 -6.55 -9.45 -14.38
CA GLN A 352 -5.15 -9.25 -14.75
C GLN A 352 -4.22 -9.55 -13.57
N MET A 353 -3.00 -9.99 -13.84
CA MET A 353 -1.96 -10.14 -12.83
C MET A 353 -1.58 -8.78 -12.27
N ALA A 354 -1.55 -8.65 -10.94
CA ALA A 354 -1.23 -7.40 -10.27
C ALA A 354 0.28 -7.13 -10.19
N LEU A 355 1.10 -8.18 -10.28
CA LEU A 355 2.56 -8.14 -10.13
C LEU A 355 3.21 -8.67 -11.42
N PRO A 356 3.60 -7.78 -12.36
CA PRO A 356 4.20 -8.18 -13.64
C PRO A 356 5.47 -9.02 -13.50
N LEU A 357 6.36 -8.70 -12.55
CA LEU A 357 7.57 -9.49 -12.32
C LEU A 357 7.25 -10.90 -11.79
N LEU A 358 6.21 -11.07 -10.98
CA LEU A 358 5.74 -12.41 -10.59
C LEU A 358 5.26 -13.20 -11.80
N ALA A 359 4.53 -12.55 -12.72
CA ALA A 359 4.08 -13.21 -13.96
C ALA A 359 5.28 -13.62 -14.85
N LEU A 360 6.30 -12.76 -14.96
CA LEU A 360 7.53 -13.10 -15.69
C LEU A 360 8.28 -14.26 -15.05
N TRP A 361 8.44 -14.26 -13.73
CA TRP A 361 9.09 -15.32 -12.99
C TRP A 361 8.36 -16.67 -13.14
N LEU A 362 7.04 -16.67 -13.03
CA LEU A 362 6.22 -17.88 -13.27
C LEU A 362 6.41 -18.44 -14.68
N ARG A 363 6.45 -17.58 -15.71
CA ARG A 363 6.72 -18.02 -17.09
C ARG A 363 8.09 -18.69 -17.22
N GLN A 364 9.14 -18.11 -16.64
CA GLN A 364 10.50 -18.69 -16.66
C GLN A 364 10.58 -20.04 -15.94
N ARG A 365 9.81 -20.19 -14.85
CA ARG A 365 9.80 -21.44 -14.07
C ARG A 365 9.08 -22.57 -14.78
N LEU A 366 8.10 -22.26 -15.63
CA LEU A 366 7.24 -23.23 -16.32
C LEU A 366 7.70 -23.51 -17.75
N SER A 367 8.64 -22.75 -18.32
CA SER A 367 9.28 -23.00 -19.61
C SER A 367 10.41 -24.03 -19.47
#